data_b4424f35e4680d110fe77568973deb95
#
_entry.id   b4424f35e4680d110fe77568973deb95
#
_cell.length_a   1.000
_cell.length_b   1.000
_cell.length_c   1.000
_cell.angle_alpha   90.00
_cell.angle_beta   90.00
_cell.angle_gamma   90.00
#
_symmetry.space_group_name_H-M   'P 1'
#
loop_
_entity.id
_entity.type
_entity.pdbx_description
1 polymer ?
#
loop_
_entity_poly.entity_id
_entity_poly.type
_entity_poly.pdbx_seq_one_letter_code
_entity_poly.pdbx_strand_id
1 'polypeptide(L)'
;MSENKIAFITGATRGIGKEIALELSRNGFDVAVNYRKETDEMKELQKQIEENGSKCFFVQGDVSNFDDCQRMTDEIVKEFGKIDVLVNNAGITKDGLIMRMKKEDFDSVIDVNLTGTFNVTRNIVPIMIKQKSGRIINVSSVVGVAGNAGQTNYSASKAGIIGFTKSLAKEVASRNILVNAVAPGFIDTDMTSVLSDAVKEGIHSQIPLKRMGTPNEIAKVVKFLSGEDSSYITGQVINIDGGMVM
;
A
#
# COMPACT_ATOMS: atom_id res chain seq x y z
N MET A 1 19.93 12.78 12.15
CA MET A 1 19.13 11.55 11.90
C MET A 1 17.88 11.67 12.74
N SER A 2 16.72 11.34 12.22
CA SER A 2 15.48 11.35 12.98
C SER A 2 15.52 10.28 14.08
N GLU A 3 15.08 10.62 15.30
CA GLU A 3 14.88 9.63 16.37
C GLU A 3 13.64 8.77 16.12
N ASN A 4 12.69 9.27 15.33
CA ASN A 4 11.47 8.56 14.96
C ASN A 4 11.75 7.42 13.97
N LYS A 5 10.89 6.41 13.94
CA LYS A 5 10.83 5.43 12.86
C LYS A 5 10.35 6.12 11.57
N ILE A 6 10.87 5.71 10.42
CA ILE A 6 10.55 6.29 9.12
C ILE A 6 9.67 5.34 8.33
N ALA A 7 8.51 5.83 7.90
CA ALA A 7 7.59 5.10 7.04
C ALA A 7 7.57 5.71 5.64
N PHE A 8 7.84 4.91 4.62
CA PHE A 8 7.65 5.28 3.22
C PHE A 8 6.38 4.64 2.67
N ILE A 9 5.45 5.47 2.18
CA ILE A 9 4.16 5.02 1.64
C ILE A 9 4.02 5.47 0.20
N THR A 10 3.81 4.53 -0.72
CA THR A 10 3.61 4.84 -2.12
C THR A 10 2.15 5.18 -2.43
N GLY A 11 1.92 6.20 -3.29
CA GLY A 11 0.59 6.63 -3.68
C GLY A 11 -0.28 7.10 -2.52
N ALA A 12 0.29 7.89 -1.59
CA ALA A 12 -0.34 8.19 -0.32
C ALA A 12 -0.94 9.60 -0.22
N THR A 13 -1.25 10.27 -1.33
CA THR A 13 -1.89 11.59 -1.32
C THR A 13 -3.40 11.53 -1.07
N ARG A 14 -4.04 10.37 -1.23
CA ARG A 14 -5.49 10.18 -1.05
C ARG A 14 -5.85 8.76 -0.59
N GLY A 15 -7.12 8.55 -0.26
CA GLY A 15 -7.71 7.24 0.03
C GLY A 15 -7.00 6.47 1.14
N ILE A 16 -6.80 5.18 0.93
CA ILE A 16 -6.16 4.26 1.90
C ILE A 16 -4.74 4.73 2.24
N GLY A 17 -3.94 5.11 1.24
CA GLY A 17 -2.56 5.54 1.46
C GLY A 17 -2.45 6.80 2.32
N LYS A 18 -3.33 7.79 2.11
CA LYS A 18 -3.43 8.99 2.94
C LYS A 18 -3.71 8.64 4.40
N GLU A 19 -4.71 7.78 4.64
CA GLU A 19 -5.07 7.42 6.01
C GLU A 19 -3.97 6.58 6.70
N ILE A 20 -3.26 5.74 5.93
CA ILE A 20 -2.06 5.03 6.45
C ILE A 20 -1.00 6.04 6.88
N ALA A 21 -0.72 7.07 6.08
CA ALA A 21 0.25 8.11 6.42
C ALA A 21 -0.15 8.85 7.70
N LEU A 22 -1.42 9.23 7.82
CA LEU A 22 -1.97 9.88 9.01
C LEU A 22 -1.92 8.97 10.24
N GLU A 23 -2.31 7.71 10.12
CA GLU A 23 -2.30 6.78 11.25
C GLU A 23 -0.88 6.51 11.75
N LEU A 24 0.09 6.32 10.84
CA LEU A 24 1.49 6.14 11.22
C LEU A 24 2.06 7.40 11.87
N SER A 25 1.73 8.60 11.38
CA SER A 25 2.18 9.86 12.00
C SER A 25 1.63 10.03 13.42
N ARG A 26 0.35 9.71 13.67
CA ARG A 26 -0.25 9.70 15.02
C ARG A 26 0.45 8.74 15.98
N ASN A 27 1.19 7.78 15.45
CA ASN A 27 1.93 6.77 16.22
C ASN A 27 3.44 6.99 16.20
N GLY A 28 3.90 8.23 15.94
CA GLY A 28 5.29 8.66 16.09
C GLY A 28 6.21 8.25 14.93
N PHE A 29 5.67 7.99 13.74
CA PHE A 29 6.49 7.78 12.54
C PHE A 29 6.64 9.11 11.79
N ASP A 30 7.86 9.43 11.37
CA ASP A 30 8.05 10.40 10.30
C ASP A 30 7.70 9.73 8.97
N VAL A 31 7.11 10.48 8.04
CA VAL A 31 6.46 9.90 6.87
C VAL A 31 7.04 10.47 5.58
N ALA A 32 7.52 9.58 4.71
CA ALA A 32 7.78 9.89 3.31
C ALA A 32 6.57 9.48 2.47
N VAL A 33 6.01 10.42 1.70
CA VAL A 33 4.80 10.25 0.89
C VAL A 33 5.17 10.33 -0.59
N ASN A 34 5.04 9.22 -1.32
CA ASN A 34 5.21 9.26 -2.78
C ASN A 34 3.94 9.78 -3.46
N TYR A 35 4.16 10.62 -4.44
CA TYR A 35 3.15 11.12 -5.36
C TYR A 35 3.67 11.14 -6.81
N ARG A 36 2.76 11.07 -7.78
CA ARG A 36 3.11 11.20 -9.21
C ARG A 36 2.82 12.59 -9.76
N LYS A 37 1.70 13.18 -9.33
CA LYS A 37 1.29 14.54 -9.69
C LYS A 37 0.93 15.30 -8.44
N GLU A 38 1.29 16.56 -8.39
CA GLU A 38 0.87 17.45 -7.30
C GLU A 38 -0.65 17.60 -7.27
N THR A 39 -1.19 17.67 -6.07
CA THR A 39 -2.60 17.92 -5.81
C THR A 39 -2.73 18.89 -4.64
N ASP A 40 -3.83 19.63 -4.59
CA ASP A 40 -4.07 20.62 -3.53
C ASP A 40 -4.19 19.95 -2.15
N GLU A 41 -4.63 18.68 -2.09
CA GLU A 41 -4.75 17.92 -0.85
C GLU A 41 -3.40 17.64 -0.17
N MET A 42 -2.28 17.74 -0.89
CA MET A 42 -0.95 17.47 -0.32
C MET A 42 -0.61 18.46 0.79
N LYS A 43 -0.96 19.73 0.65
CA LYS A 43 -0.72 20.76 1.68
C LYS A 43 -1.48 20.46 2.96
N GLU A 44 -2.72 20.04 2.83
CA GLU A 44 -3.56 19.68 3.98
C GLU A 44 -3.04 18.39 4.64
N LEU A 45 -2.61 17.41 3.86
CA LEU A 45 -2.00 16.19 4.37
C LEU A 45 -0.71 16.50 5.15
N GLN A 46 0.15 17.35 4.60
CA GLN A 46 1.37 17.79 5.28
C GLN A 46 1.06 18.42 6.64
N LYS A 47 0.14 19.39 6.64
CA LYS A 47 -0.29 20.08 7.86
C LYS A 47 -0.80 19.08 8.92
N GLN A 48 -1.65 18.14 8.54
CA GLN A 48 -2.20 17.12 9.45
C GLN A 48 -1.11 16.21 10.03
N ILE A 49 -0.10 15.81 9.22
CA ILE A 49 1.03 15.01 9.69
C ILE A 49 1.91 15.81 10.66
N GLU A 50 2.18 17.08 10.35
CA GLU A 50 2.98 17.97 11.22
C GLU A 50 2.25 18.30 12.52
N GLU A 51 0.93 18.47 12.51
CA GLU A 51 0.10 18.63 13.73
C GLU A 51 0.15 17.39 14.65
N ASN A 52 0.42 16.21 14.11
CA ASN A 52 0.67 15.00 14.90
C ASN A 52 2.10 14.95 15.49
N GLY A 53 2.95 15.98 15.24
CA GLY A 53 4.33 16.05 15.72
C GLY A 53 5.34 15.25 14.86
N SER A 54 4.94 14.82 13.67
CA SER A 54 5.76 14.04 12.75
C SER A 54 6.23 14.88 11.57
N LYS A 55 7.39 14.53 10.99
CA LYS A 55 7.86 15.13 9.73
C LYS A 55 7.14 14.49 8.55
N CYS A 56 6.79 15.32 7.56
CA CYS A 56 6.26 14.89 6.27
C CYS A 56 7.24 15.26 5.16
N PHE A 57 7.66 14.27 4.37
CA PHE A 57 8.52 14.48 3.20
C PHE A 57 7.83 13.93 1.94
N PHE A 58 7.53 14.82 1.01
CA PHE A 58 6.95 14.42 -0.28
C PHE A 58 8.05 14.09 -1.29
N VAL A 59 7.92 12.92 -1.93
CA VAL A 59 8.86 12.49 -2.98
C VAL A 59 8.08 12.15 -4.25
N GLN A 60 8.41 12.86 -5.33
CA GLN A 60 7.77 12.65 -6.63
C GLN A 60 8.38 11.46 -7.37
N GLY A 61 7.55 10.62 -7.98
CA GLY A 61 8.02 9.56 -8.89
C GLY A 61 6.93 8.60 -9.30
N ASP A 62 7.14 7.94 -10.43
CA ASP A 62 6.29 6.87 -10.94
C ASP A 62 6.87 5.51 -10.49
N VAL A 63 6.12 4.75 -9.71
CA VAL A 63 6.56 3.45 -9.20
C VAL A 63 6.81 2.42 -10.32
N SER A 64 6.18 2.59 -11.48
CA SER A 64 6.43 1.74 -12.64
C SER A 64 7.79 1.98 -13.29
N ASN A 65 8.45 3.11 -13.00
CA ASN A 65 9.78 3.45 -13.48
C ASN A 65 10.84 3.09 -12.42
N PHE A 66 11.78 2.20 -12.78
CA PHE A 66 12.81 1.74 -11.85
C PHE A 66 13.77 2.84 -11.40
N ASP A 67 14.17 3.73 -12.32
CA ASP A 67 15.10 4.82 -12.02
C ASP A 67 14.45 5.88 -11.11
N ASP A 68 13.15 6.15 -11.28
CA ASP A 68 12.39 6.98 -10.35
C ASP A 68 12.37 6.35 -8.94
N CYS A 69 12.17 5.04 -8.84
CA CYS A 69 12.19 4.33 -7.56
C CYS A 69 13.55 4.40 -6.87
N GLN A 70 14.64 4.31 -7.64
CA GLN A 70 16.00 4.49 -7.10
C GLN A 70 16.18 5.91 -6.58
N ARG A 71 15.86 6.93 -7.39
CA ARG A 71 15.97 8.34 -7.01
C ARG A 71 15.14 8.66 -5.77
N MET A 72 13.87 8.24 -5.72
CA MET A 72 13.01 8.42 -4.55
C MET A 72 13.63 7.82 -3.29
N THR A 73 14.18 6.61 -3.39
CA THR A 73 14.84 5.94 -2.28
C THR A 73 16.05 6.73 -1.79
N ASP A 74 16.89 7.23 -2.69
CA ASP A 74 18.08 8.02 -2.37
C ASP A 74 17.71 9.35 -1.70
N GLU A 75 16.67 10.04 -2.18
CA GLU A 75 16.15 11.27 -1.60
C GLU A 75 15.64 11.03 -0.16
N ILE A 76 14.87 9.95 0.08
CA ILE A 76 14.37 9.61 1.41
C ILE A 76 15.52 9.27 2.37
N VAL A 77 16.50 8.49 1.90
CA VAL A 77 17.67 8.16 2.73
C VAL A 77 18.53 9.37 3.02
N LYS A 78 18.66 10.30 2.08
CA LYS A 78 19.35 11.59 2.29
C LYS A 78 18.65 12.43 3.35
N GLU A 79 17.31 12.47 3.35
CA GLU A 79 16.51 13.24 4.31
C GLU A 79 16.51 12.63 5.71
N PHE A 80 16.27 11.32 5.81
CA PHE A 80 16.02 10.66 7.09
C PHE A 80 17.15 9.74 7.58
N GLY A 81 18.04 9.29 6.70
CA GLY A 81 19.14 8.37 6.99
C GLY A 81 18.74 6.90 7.02
N LYS A 82 17.45 6.56 7.03
CA LYS A 82 16.93 5.19 7.16
C LYS A 82 15.52 5.06 6.59
N ILE A 83 15.05 3.81 6.42
CA ILE A 83 13.65 3.49 6.13
C ILE A 83 13.28 2.27 6.99
N ASP A 84 12.40 2.46 7.98
CA ASP A 84 12.00 1.39 8.90
C ASP A 84 10.78 0.61 8.37
N VAL A 85 9.85 1.30 7.70
CA VAL A 85 8.62 0.73 7.16
C VAL A 85 8.46 1.13 5.69
N LEU A 86 8.15 0.15 4.84
CA LEU A 86 7.70 0.37 3.48
C LEU A 86 6.24 -0.09 3.36
N VAL A 87 5.37 0.79 2.84
CA VAL A 87 4.00 0.44 2.46
C VAL A 87 3.83 0.60 0.94
N ASN A 88 3.79 -0.51 0.23
CA ASN A 88 3.48 -0.53 -1.20
C ASN A 88 1.96 -0.44 -1.39
N ASN A 89 1.47 0.79 -1.51
CA ASN A 89 0.04 1.08 -1.66
C ASN A 89 -0.34 1.57 -3.06
N ALA A 90 0.60 2.18 -3.81
CA ALA A 90 0.33 2.68 -5.15
C ALA A 90 -0.32 1.62 -6.04
N GLY A 91 -1.40 1.98 -6.72
CA GLY A 91 -2.11 1.07 -7.60
C GLY A 91 -3.20 1.77 -8.40
N ILE A 92 -3.55 1.15 -9.52
CA ILE A 92 -4.62 1.58 -10.42
C ILE A 92 -5.52 0.40 -10.77
N THR A 93 -6.74 0.72 -11.22
CA THR A 93 -7.65 -0.23 -11.85
C THR A 93 -7.94 0.23 -13.28
N LYS A 94 -8.17 -0.74 -14.16
CA LYS A 94 -8.71 -0.53 -15.51
C LYS A 94 -9.61 -1.70 -15.85
N ASP A 95 -10.84 -1.60 -15.38
CA ASP A 95 -11.80 -2.68 -15.39
C ASP A 95 -12.42 -2.85 -16.80
N GLY A 96 -12.65 -4.08 -17.19
CA GLY A 96 -13.25 -4.46 -18.45
C GLY A 96 -13.35 -5.97 -18.61
N LEU A 97 -14.40 -6.45 -19.31
CA LEU A 97 -14.49 -7.86 -19.64
C LEU A 97 -13.32 -8.27 -20.55
N ILE A 98 -12.77 -9.46 -20.35
CA ILE A 98 -11.57 -9.94 -21.04
C ILE A 98 -11.63 -9.79 -22.57
N MET A 99 -12.81 -10.02 -23.15
CA MET A 99 -13.01 -9.91 -24.60
C MET A 99 -12.92 -8.47 -25.14
N ARG A 100 -12.98 -7.46 -24.25
CA ARG A 100 -12.91 -6.03 -24.59
C ARG A 100 -11.72 -5.33 -23.95
N MET A 101 -10.99 -6.00 -23.05
CA MET A 101 -9.82 -5.46 -22.37
C MET A 101 -8.70 -5.25 -23.38
N LYS A 102 -8.18 -4.04 -23.45
CA LYS A 102 -7.03 -3.72 -24.29
C LYS A 102 -5.74 -4.20 -23.60
N LYS A 103 -4.76 -4.58 -24.42
CA LYS A 103 -3.44 -5.00 -23.91
C LYS A 103 -2.79 -3.90 -23.07
N GLU A 104 -2.92 -2.65 -23.49
CA GLU A 104 -2.37 -1.48 -22.80
C GLU A 104 -3.01 -1.28 -21.42
N ASP A 105 -4.29 -1.60 -21.26
CA ASP A 105 -4.98 -1.53 -19.97
C ASP A 105 -4.52 -2.65 -19.05
N PHE A 106 -4.30 -3.86 -19.59
CA PHE A 106 -3.72 -4.96 -18.83
C PHE A 106 -2.29 -4.62 -18.37
N ASP A 107 -1.41 -4.26 -19.31
CA ASP A 107 -0.01 -3.94 -19.04
C ASP A 107 0.12 -2.82 -18.00
N SER A 108 -0.60 -1.72 -18.18
CA SER A 108 -0.52 -0.58 -17.26
C SER A 108 -0.89 -0.93 -15.81
N VAL A 109 -1.85 -1.86 -15.61
CA VAL A 109 -2.21 -2.34 -14.26
C VAL A 109 -1.11 -3.22 -13.68
N ILE A 110 -0.53 -4.12 -14.48
CA ILE A 110 0.62 -4.94 -14.04
C ILE A 110 1.82 -4.05 -13.72
N ASP A 111 2.15 -3.10 -14.59
CA ASP A 111 3.32 -2.22 -14.44
C ASP A 111 3.25 -1.39 -13.16
N VAL A 112 2.10 -0.77 -12.89
CA VAL A 112 1.97 0.06 -11.67
C VAL A 112 1.84 -0.81 -10.43
N ASN A 113 0.95 -1.81 -10.43
CA ASN A 113 0.60 -2.52 -9.19
C ASN A 113 1.66 -3.55 -8.79
N LEU A 114 2.14 -4.37 -9.74
CA LEU A 114 3.04 -5.48 -9.45
C LEU A 114 4.50 -5.11 -9.70
N THR A 115 4.82 -4.62 -10.89
CA THR A 115 6.19 -4.19 -11.22
C THR A 115 6.60 -3.02 -10.34
N GLY A 116 5.69 -2.07 -10.08
CA GLY A 116 5.94 -0.95 -9.17
C GLY A 116 6.25 -1.41 -7.73
N THR A 117 5.48 -2.38 -7.21
CA THR A 117 5.78 -3.00 -5.91
C THR A 117 7.18 -3.62 -5.89
N PHE A 118 7.56 -4.34 -6.95
CA PHE A 118 8.91 -4.90 -7.09
C PHE A 118 9.97 -3.80 -7.14
N ASN A 119 9.81 -2.78 -7.98
CA ASN A 119 10.78 -1.70 -8.18
C ASN A 119 11.11 -0.99 -6.88
N VAL A 120 10.09 -0.55 -6.13
CA VAL A 120 10.27 0.13 -4.85
C VAL A 120 10.93 -0.79 -3.83
N THR A 121 10.43 -2.00 -3.70
CA THR A 121 10.95 -2.98 -2.73
C THR A 121 12.40 -3.35 -3.02
N ARG A 122 12.77 -3.56 -4.30
CA ARG A 122 14.13 -3.90 -4.72
C ARG A 122 15.15 -2.84 -4.33
N ASN A 123 14.77 -1.57 -4.34
CA ASN A 123 15.65 -0.47 -3.96
C ASN A 123 15.77 -0.32 -2.42
N ILE A 124 14.74 -0.67 -1.67
CA ILE A 124 14.69 -0.49 -0.21
C ILE A 124 15.27 -1.67 0.57
N VAL A 125 15.07 -2.90 0.10
CA VAL A 125 15.56 -4.13 0.78
C VAL A 125 17.04 -4.07 1.15
N PRO A 126 17.98 -3.61 0.29
CA PRO A 126 19.39 -3.49 0.67
C PRO A 126 19.64 -2.57 1.86
N ILE A 127 18.82 -1.51 2.01
CA ILE A 127 18.91 -0.57 3.14
C ILE A 127 18.47 -1.27 4.42
N MET A 128 17.31 -1.93 4.40
CA MET A 128 16.80 -2.69 5.54
C MET A 128 17.72 -3.85 5.94
N ILE A 129 18.38 -4.50 4.98
CA ILE A 129 19.41 -5.54 5.27
C ILE A 129 20.59 -4.95 6.04
N LYS A 130 21.07 -3.76 5.67
CA LYS A 130 22.14 -3.07 6.42
C LYS A 130 21.68 -2.65 7.80
N GLN A 131 20.41 -2.23 7.95
CA GLN A 131 19.79 -1.88 9.23
C GLN A 131 19.56 -3.10 10.13
N LYS A 132 19.51 -4.31 9.55
CA LYS A 132 19.10 -5.57 10.21
C LYS A 132 17.68 -5.47 10.82
N SER A 133 16.85 -4.68 10.22
CA SER A 133 15.45 -4.45 10.65
C SER A 133 14.68 -3.83 9.50
N GLY A 134 13.39 -4.18 9.39
CA GLY A 134 12.45 -3.58 8.44
C GLY A 134 11.07 -4.21 8.50
N ARG A 135 10.09 -3.46 8.03
CA ARG A 135 8.70 -3.91 7.84
C ARG A 135 8.26 -3.54 6.44
N ILE A 136 7.79 -4.51 5.68
CA ILE A 136 7.25 -4.29 4.33
C ILE A 136 5.80 -4.75 4.34
N ILE A 137 4.89 -3.82 4.05
CA ILE A 137 3.45 -4.09 3.97
C ILE A 137 2.99 -3.82 2.55
N ASN A 138 2.50 -4.85 1.89
CA ASN A 138 1.99 -4.76 0.53
C ASN A 138 0.46 -4.67 0.54
N VAL A 139 -0.10 -3.67 -0.11
CA VAL A 139 -1.55 -3.53 -0.23
C VAL A 139 -2.04 -4.34 -1.44
N SER A 140 -2.55 -5.54 -1.16
CA SER A 140 -3.22 -6.40 -2.13
C SER A 140 -4.71 -6.02 -2.24
N SER A 141 -5.59 -7.00 -2.36
CA SER A 141 -7.05 -6.87 -2.39
C SER A 141 -7.69 -8.24 -2.22
N VAL A 142 -8.92 -8.31 -1.72
CA VAL A 142 -9.75 -9.52 -1.78
C VAL A 142 -9.93 -10.02 -3.22
N VAL A 143 -9.89 -9.12 -4.20
CA VAL A 143 -9.94 -9.48 -5.63
C VAL A 143 -8.68 -10.27 -6.06
N GLY A 144 -7.54 -10.05 -5.42
CA GLY A 144 -6.34 -10.86 -5.61
C GLY A 144 -6.44 -12.25 -4.97
N VAL A 145 -7.34 -12.43 -4.01
CA VAL A 145 -7.58 -13.71 -3.32
C VAL A 145 -8.66 -14.53 -4.05
N ALA A 146 -9.82 -13.90 -4.34
CA ALA A 146 -11.01 -14.59 -4.84
C ALA A 146 -11.29 -14.37 -6.34
N GLY A 147 -10.66 -13.35 -6.95
CA GLY A 147 -11.00 -12.92 -8.31
C GLY A 147 -12.26 -12.05 -8.34
N ASN A 148 -12.46 -11.36 -9.47
CA ASN A 148 -13.69 -10.63 -9.75
C ASN A 148 -13.89 -10.50 -11.27
N ALA A 149 -15.11 -10.68 -11.74
CA ALA A 149 -15.43 -10.50 -13.15
C ALA A 149 -15.15 -9.07 -13.62
N GLY A 150 -14.53 -8.93 -14.81
CA GLY A 150 -14.13 -7.63 -15.33
C GLY A 150 -12.83 -7.05 -14.76
N GLN A 151 -12.13 -7.78 -13.87
CA GLN A 151 -10.90 -7.33 -13.23
C GLN A 151 -9.74 -8.31 -13.40
N THR A 152 -9.64 -8.98 -14.54
CA THR A 152 -8.60 -10.00 -14.77
C THR A 152 -7.18 -9.45 -14.63
N ASN A 153 -6.91 -8.22 -15.10
CA ASN A 153 -5.66 -7.51 -14.93
C ASN A 153 -5.39 -7.17 -13.46
N TYR A 154 -6.36 -6.57 -12.78
CA TYR A 154 -6.25 -6.18 -11.38
C TYR A 154 -6.10 -7.40 -10.46
N SER A 155 -6.94 -8.44 -10.66
CA SER A 155 -6.82 -9.72 -9.94
C SER A 155 -5.44 -10.34 -10.11
N ALA A 156 -4.93 -10.41 -11.34
CA ALA A 156 -3.60 -10.94 -11.63
C ALA A 156 -2.52 -10.15 -10.90
N SER A 157 -2.58 -8.80 -10.93
CA SER A 157 -1.60 -7.96 -10.25
C SER A 157 -1.64 -8.15 -8.74
N LYS A 158 -2.83 -8.19 -8.12
CA LYS A 158 -2.99 -8.33 -6.66
C LYS A 158 -2.70 -9.75 -6.17
N ALA A 159 -2.98 -10.78 -6.96
CA ALA A 159 -2.53 -12.15 -6.70
C ALA A 159 -1.00 -12.27 -6.81
N GLY A 160 -0.39 -11.61 -7.79
CA GLY A 160 1.07 -11.52 -7.93
C GLY A 160 1.73 -10.92 -6.69
N ILE A 161 1.15 -9.86 -6.11
CA ILE A 161 1.62 -9.25 -4.86
C ILE A 161 1.58 -10.27 -3.70
N ILE A 162 0.57 -11.12 -3.62
CA ILE A 162 0.48 -12.18 -2.60
C ILE A 162 1.65 -13.18 -2.74
N GLY A 163 1.91 -13.64 -3.96
CA GLY A 163 3.04 -14.53 -4.25
C GLY A 163 4.39 -13.86 -3.93
N PHE A 164 4.56 -12.61 -4.37
CA PHE A 164 5.74 -11.79 -4.10
C PHE A 164 5.99 -11.64 -2.57
N THR A 165 4.95 -11.30 -1.81
CA THR A 165 5.01 -11.18 -0.35
C THR A 165 5.55 -12.44 0.32
N LYS A 166 4.98 -13.60 -0.03
CA LYS A 166 5.38 -14.90 0.56
C LYS A 166 6.81 -15.29 0.23
N SER A 167 7.25 -15.03 -1.01
CA SER A 167 8.61 -15.35 -1.45
C SER A 167 9.63 -14.44 -0.77
N LEU A 168 9.39 -13.12 -0.81
CA LEU A 168 10.30 -12.16 -0.20
C LEU A 168 10.40 -12.37 1.32
N ALA A 169 9.30 -12.67 2.01
CA ALA A 169 9.33 -12.97 3.44
C ALA A 169 10.33 -14.06 3.79
N LYS A 170 10.41 -15.13 2.99
CA LYS A 170 11.38 -16.23 3.18
C LYS A 170 12.82 -15.79 2.94
N GLU A 171 13.05 -14.91 1.96
CA GLU A 171 14.40 -14.45 1.61
C GLU A 171 15.00 -13.54 2.68
N VAL A 172 14.19 -12.68 3.32
CA VAL A 172 14.70 -11.61 4.18
C VAL A 172 14.45 -11.81 5.67
N ALA A 173 13.72 -12.86 6.08
CA ALA A 173 13.38 -13.14 7.47
C ALA A 173 14.63 -13.24 8.38
N SER A 174 15.72 -13.87 7.89
CA SER A 174 16.99 -13.99 8.62
C SER A 174 17.68 -12.65 8.90
N ARG A 175 17.20 -11.57 8.27
CA ARG A 175 17.67 -10.19 8.47
C ARG A 175 16.74 -9.36 9.35
N ASN A 176 15.79 -10.03 10.03
CA ASN A 176 14.76 -9.36 10.84
C ASN A 176 13.90 -8.37 10.02
N ILE A 177 13.65 -8.71 8.74
CA ILE A 177 12.75 -7.95 7.88
C ILE A 177 11.48 -8.79 7.72
N LEU A 178 10.34 -8.23 8.15
CA LEU A 178 9.05 -8.90 8.06
C LEU A 178 8.27 -8.34 6.87
N VAL A 179 7.69 -9.24 6.10
CA VAL A 179 6.97 -8.90 4.87
C VAL A 179 5.58 -9.50 4.91
N ASN A 180 4.55 -8.66 4.93
CA ASN A 180 3.16 -9.08 4.97
C ASN A 180 2.33 -8.33 3.92
N ALA A 181 1.15 -8.84 3.64
CA ALA A 181 0.17 -8.16 2.80
C ALA A 181 -1.12 -7.92 3.59
N VAL A 182 -1.79 -6.83 3.27
CA VAL A 182 -3.19 -6.60 3.61
C VAL A 182 -4.04 -6.75 2.35
N ALA A 183 -5.21 -7.36 2.48
CA ALA A 183 -6.16 -7.54 1.39
C ALA A 183 -7.48 -6.84 1.74
N PRO A 184 -7.60 -5.52 1.43
CA PRO A 184 -8.84 -4.79 1.65
C PRO A 184 -10.00 -5.36 0.81
N GLY A 185 -11.20 -5.37 1.39
CA GLY A 185 -12.47 -5.53 0.66
C GLY A 185 -12.93 -4.23 0.00
N PHE A 186 -14.23 -4.00 -0.04
CA PHE A 186 -14.79 -2.71 -0.45
C PHE A 186 -14.62 -1.67 0.64
N ILE A 187 -13.85 -0.63 0.34
CA ILE A 187 -13.53 0.47 1.25
C ILE A 187 -14.17 1.75 0.72
N ASP A 188 -14.82 2.49 1.62
CA ASP A 188 -15.43 3.78 1.29
C ASP A 188 -14.33 4.83 1.06
N THR A 189 -14.15 5.18 -0.20
CA THR A 189 -13.15 6.12 -0.70
C THR A 189 -13.75 6.92 -1.85
N ASP A 190 -13.05 7.93 -2.33
CA ASP A 190 -13.48 8.71 -3.50
C ASP A 190 -13.74 7.81 -4.73
N MET A 191 -13.05 6.68 -4.85
CA MET A 191 -13.28 5.71 -5.94
C MET A 191 -14.62 4.98 -5.83
N THR A 192 -15.14 4.78 -4.63
CA THR A 192 -16.42 4.08 -4.38
C THR A 192 -17.57 5.05 -4.16
N SER A 193 -17.30 6.32 -3.84
CA SER A 193 -18.32 7.35 -3.64
C SER A 193 -19.20 7.59 -4.86
N VAL A 194 -18.63 7.43 -6.07
CA VAL A 194 -19.31 7.62 -7.36
C VAL A 194 -20.24 6.47 -7.75
N LEU A 195 -20.28 5.37 -6.98
CA LEU A 195 -21.15 4.23 -7.24
C LEU A 195 -22.62 4.60 -6.91
N SER A 196 -23.56 4.13 -7.73
CA SER A 196 -24.99 4.30 -7.46
C SER A 196 -25.43 3.51 -6.22
N ASP A 197 -26.51 3.95 -5.59
CA ASP A 197 -27.04 3.29 -4.38
C ASP A 197 -27.39 1.82 -4.63
N ALA A 198 -27.93 1.49 -5.79
CA ALA A 198 -28.23 0.09 -6.17
C ALA A 198 -26.94 -0.77 -6.22
N VAL A 199 -25.82 -0.22 -6.70
CA VAL A 199 -24.54 -0.92 -6.71
C VAL A 199 -24.00 -1.06 -5.28
N LYS A 200 -24.12 -0.02 -4.45
CA LYS A 200 -23.72 -0.06 -3.04
C LYS A 200 -24.52 -1.10 -2.26
N GLU A 201 -25.84 -1.19 -2.45
CA GLU A 201 -26.66 -2.24 -1.84
C GLU A 201 -26.25 -3.65 -2.28
N GLY A 202 -25.93 -3.83 -3.58
CA GLY A 202 -25.37 -5.08 -4.09
C GLY A 202 -24.07 -5.48 -3.41
N ILE A 203 -23.17 -4.52 -3.17
CA ILE A 203 -21.92 -4.72 -2.44
C ILE A 203 -22.20 -5.07 -0.97
N HIS A 204 -23.07 -4.31 -0.28
CA HIS A 204 -23.44 -4.57 1.11
C HIS A 204 -24.03 -5.97 1.31
N SER A 205 -24.81 -6.48 0.32
CA SER A 205 -25.38 -7.83 0.39
C SER A 205 -24.31 -8.94 0.42
N GLN A 206 -23.16 -8.70 -0.22
CA GLN A 206 -22.04 -9.65 -0.30
C GLN A 206 -21.11 -9.58 0.94
N ILE A 207 -21.20 -8.54 1.74
CA ILE A 207 -20.36 -8.35 2.92
C ILE A 207 -21.12 -8.83 4.16
N PRO A 208 -20.66 -9.85 4.93
CA PRO A 208 -21.32 -10.30 6.14
C PRO A 208 -21.57 -9.19 7.17
N LEU A 209 -20.63 -8.23 7.35
CA LEU A 209 -20.82 -7.07 8.23
C LEU A 209 -21.77 -6.00 7.67
N LYS A 210 -22.34 -6.19 6.45
CA LYS A 210 -23.38 -5.33 5.84
C LYS A 210 -22.98 -3.87 5.68
N ARG A 211 -21.71 -3.56 5.59
CA ARG A 211 -21.18 -2.22 5.32
C ARG A 211 -19.84 -2.30 4.60
N MET A 212 -19.48 -1.25 3.90
CA MET A 212 -18.10 -1.06 3.45
C MET A 212 -17.18 -0.79 4.65
N GLY A 213 -15.91 -1.13 4.51
CA GLY A 213 -14.86 -0.71 5.44
C GLY A 213 -14.47 0.75 5.21
N THR A 214 -13.74 1.31 6.16
CA THR A 214 -13.16 2.65 6.06
C THR A 214 -11.66 2.59 5.81
N PRO A 215 -11.03 3.61 5.20
CA PRO A 215 -9.57 3.68 5.08
C PRO A 215 -8.85 3.56 6.42
N ASN A 216 -9.44 4.07 7.51
CA ASN A 216 -8.89 3.99 8.85
C ASN A 216 -8.83 2.54 9.39
N GLU A 217 -9.80 1.68 9.05
CA GLU A 217 -9.75 0.26 9.44
C GLU A 217 -8.57 -0.46 8.78
N ILE A 218 -8.24 -0.11 7.54
CA ILE A 218 -7.04 -0.62 6.86
C ILE A 218 -5.77 -0.06 7.52
N ALA A 219 -5.74 1.26 7.77
CA ALA A 219 -4.59 1.94 8.34
C ALA A 219 -4.20 1.38 9.71
N LYS A 220 -5.16 1.04 10.56
CA LYS A 220 -4.92 0.41 11.88
C LYS A 220 -4.23 -0.95 11.76
N VAL A 221 -4.61 -1.79 10.79
CA VAL A 221 -3.94 -3.08 10.57
C VAL A 221 -2.53 -2.87 10.02
N VAL A 222 -2.35 -1.91 9.11
CA VAL A 222 -1.01 -1.54 8.61
C VAL A 222 -0.14 -1.03 9.76
N LYS A 223 -0.67 -0.19 10.66
CA LYS A 223 0.04 0.28 11.87
C LYS A 223 0.45 -0.89 12.77
N PHE A 224 -0.44 -1.84 13.02
CA PHE A 224 -0.13 -3.06 13.78
C PHE A 224 1.02 -3.83 13.14
N LEU A 225 0.99 -4.05 11.83
CA LEU A 225 2.05 -4.74 11.09
C LEU A 225 3.37 -3.96 11.04
N SER A 226 3.34 -2.64 11.23
CA SER A 226 4.51 -1.77 11.28
C SER A 226 5.20 -1.74 12.65
N GLY A 227 4.53 -2.27 13.68
CA GLY A 227 4.97 -2.24 15.08
C GLY A 227 5.65 -3.53 15.55
N GLU A 228 5.99 -3.53 16.84
CA GLU A 228 6.61 -4.69 17.51
C GLU A 228 5.58 -5.79 17.85
N ASP A 229 4.29 -5.42 17.97
CA ASP A 229 3.21 -6.36 18.30
C ASP A 229 3.04 -7.46 17.24
N SER A 230 3.57 -7.24 16.03
CA SER A 230 3.57 -8.17 14.90
C SER A 230 4.92 -8.86 14.66
N SER A 231 5.84 -8.83 15.64
CA SER A 231 7.24 -9.28 15.47
C SER A 231 7.40 -10.76 15.09
N TYR A 232 6.36 -11.58 15.23
CA TYR A 232 6.37 -13.00 14.82
C TYR A 232 5.43 -13.29 13.64
N ILE A 233 5.03 -12.22 12.88
CA ILE A 233 4.13 -12.34 11.72
C ILE A 233 4.90 -11.96 10.46
N THR A 234 5.11 -12.93 9.55
CA THR A 234 5.72 -12.71 8.24
C THR A 234 5.15 -13.65 7.19
N GLY A 235 5.10 -13.22 5.94
CA GLY A 235 4.56 -13.98 4.81
C GLY A 235 3.03 -14.13 4.81
N GLN A 236 2.32 -13.37 5.66
CA GLN A 236 0.87 -13.48 5.82
C GLN A 236 0.12 -12.51 4.90
N VAL A 237 -1.11 -12.89 4.58
CA VAL A 237 -2.09 -12.06 3.88
C VAL A 237 -3.28 -11.89 4.83
N ILE A 238 -3.52 -10.66 5.28
CA ILE A 238 -4.60 -10.36 6.22
C ILE A 238 -5.75 -9.71 5.45
N ASN A 239 -6.87 -10.44 5.35
CA ASN A 239 -8.09 -9.89 4.77
C ASN A 239 -8.71 -8.88 5.74
N ILE A 240 -9.09 -7.71 5.21
CA ILE A 240 -9.79 -6.64 5.94
C ILE A 240 -11.01 -6.29 5.11
N ASP A 241 -12.04 -7.12 5.17
CA ASP A 241 -13.10 -7.17 4.16
C ASP A 241 -14.51 -7.38 4.71
N GLY A 242 -14.66 -7.33 6.03
CA GLY A 242 -15.95 -7.56 6.68
C GLY A 242 -16.49 -8.99 6.54
N GLY A 243 -15.60 -9.96 6.27
CA GLY A 243 -15.94 -11.38 6.09
C GLY A 243 -16.33 -11.74 4.65
N MET A 244 -16.02 -10.89 3.68
CA MET A 244 -16.39 -11.12 2.28
C MET A 244 -15.69 -12.36 1.68
N VAL A 245 -14.45 -12.62 2.11
CA VAL A 245 -13.65 -13.77 1.70
C VAL A 245 -13.18 -14.52 2.95
N MET A 246 -13.79 -15.68 3.18
CA MET A 246 -13.50 -16.56 4.32
C MET A 246 -13.09 -17.96 3.82
#